data_5646978e622107400394dc9e0640d195
#
_entry.id   5646978e622107400394dc9e0640d195
#
_cell.length_a   1.000
_cell.length_b   1.000
_cell.length_c   1.000
_cell.angle_alpha   90.00
_cell.angle_beta   90.00
_cell.angle_gamma   90.00
#
_symmetry.space_group_name_H-M   'P 1'
#
loop_
_entity.id
_entity.type
_entity.pdbx_description
1 polymer ?
#
loop_
_entity_poly.entity_id
_entity_poly.type
_entity_poly.pdbx_seq_one_letter_code
_entity_poly.pdbx_strand_id
1 'polypeptide(L)'
;MKVRWLLLKIVSKLPKKVGNIMLKKANSTEIEEIMSVIKDGKEFLKQQGINQWQHGSPGCSDVENDIKQETSYVYELDGEIVGTAMLNAYDADYEKYPTIWTKCNNYLVIHRLAVKKEYRSQGIGHKFMNDIILFAKENSVEYIRIDTHKDNVIIRKYLSKNNFKELDEIKLSIKNSLDDKERIAYELKIE
;
A
#
# COMPACT_ATOMS: atom_id res chain seq x y z
N MET A 1 45.44 -0.88 26.81
CA MET A 1 44.86 -1.60 25.65
C MET A 1 43.33 -1.86 25.73
N LYS A 2 42.57 -1.14 26.56
CA LYS A 2 41.09 -1.34 26.71
C LYS A 2 40.19 -0.24 26.07
N VAL A 3 40.78 0.80 25.53
CA VAL A 3 40.00 1.94 24.97
C VAL A 3 39.66 1.79 23.48
N ARG A 4 40.36 0.90 22.78
CA ARG A 4 40.17 0.71 21.30
C ARG A 4 38.97 -0.14 20.93
N TRP A 5 38.40 -0.91 21.86
CA TRP A 5 37.20 -1.77 21.63
C TRP A 5 35.86 -1.07 21.86
N LEU A 6 35.88 0.08 22.56
CA LEU A 6 34.64 0.83 22.84
C LEU A 6 34.24 1.73 21.68
N LEU A 7 35.19 2.17 20.86
CA LEU A 7 34.94 3.01 19.70
C LEU A 7 34.34 2.25 18.49
N LEU A 8 34.60 0.95 18.37
CA LEU A 8 34.08 0.10 17.30
C LEU A 8 32.59 -0.28 17.49
N LYS A 9 32.04 -0.18 18.71
CA LYS A 9 30.61 -0.43 18.98
C LYS A 9 29.71 0.82 18.81
N ILE A 10 30.30 2.01 18.71
CA ILE A 10 29.55 3.27 18.53
C ILE A 10 29.33 3.58 17.04
N VAL A 11 30.19 3.08 16.14
CA VAL A 11 30.10 3.34 14.70
C VAL A 11 28.98 2.55 14.02
N SER A 12 28.40 1.52 14.66
CA SER A 12 27.28 0.74 14.11
C SER A 12 25.90 1.34 14.34
N LYS A 13 25.79 2.53 14.93
CA LYS A 13 24.54 3.25 15.20
C LYS A 13 24.51 4.67 14.63
N LEU A 14 25.22 4.92 13.54
CA LEU A 14 24.94 6.12 12.76
C LEU A 14 23.54 5.94 12.14
N PRO A 15 22.63 6.93 12.26
CA PRO A 15 21.36 6.87 11.53
C PRO A 15 21.70 6.68 10.05
N LYS A 16 21.14 5.65 9.42
CA LYS A 16 21.22 5.51 7.97
C LYS A 16 20.79 6.86 7.41
N LYS A 17 21.62 7.44 6.52
CA LYS A 17 21.27 8.64 5.76
C LYS A 17 19.82 8.50 5.34
N VAL A 18 18.95 9.40 5.79
CA VAL A 18 17.56 9.42 5.33
C VAL A 18 17.67 9.82 3.86
N GLY A 19 17.55 8.85 2.97
CA GLY A 19 17.57 9.06 1.55
C GLY A 19 16.40 9.98 1.12
N ASN A 20 16.49 10.56 -0.06
CA ASN A 20 15.37 11.30 -0.64
C ASN A 20 14.25 10.30 -0.96
N ILE A 21 13.16 10.36 -0.19
CA ILE A 21 12.01 9.48 -0.34
C ILE A 21 10.79 10.31 -0.75
N MET A 22 10.04 9.85 -1.75
CA MET A 22 8.89 10.60 -2.25
C MET A 22 7.79 9.72 -2.83
N LEU A 23 6.56 10.17 -2.64
CA LEU A 23 5.38 9.68 -3.36
C LEU A 23 5.24 10.45 -4.67
N LYS A 24 5.15 9.77 -5.80
CA LYS A 24 4.93 10.40 -7.11
C LYS A 24 4.03 9.54 -8.01
N LYS A 25 3.39 10.19 -9.00
CA LYS A 25 2.68 9.46 -10.05
C LYS A 25 3.65 8.58 -10.83
N ALA A 26 3.22 7.37 -11.13
CA ALA A 26 3.95 6.44 -11.98
C ALA A 26 3.83 6.82 -13.46
N ASN A 27 4.81 6.43 -14.26
CA ASN A 27 4.81 6.57 -15.70
C ASN A 27 5.06 5.22 -16.40
N SER A 28 4.88 5.18 -17.72
CA SER A 28 4.94 3.94 -18.50
C SER A 28 6.32 3.27 -18.54
N THR A 29 7.40 3.99 -18.26
CA THR A 29 8.76 3.42 -18.22
C THR A 29 9.04 2.67 -16.91
N GLU A 30 8.18 2.81 -15.89
CA GLU A 30 8.34 2.25 -14.56
C GLU A 30 7.55 0.94 -14.35
N ILE A 31 6.86 0.44 -15.38
CA ILE A 31 5.98 -0.73 -15.29
C ILE A 31 6.74 -1.97 -14.79
N GLU A 32 7.94 -2.25 -15.28
CA GLU A 32 8.72 -3.42 -14.87
C GLU A 32 9.10 -3.35 -13.38
N GLU A 33 9.49 -2.17 -12.90
CA GLU A 33 9.84 -1.96 -11.49
C GLU A 33 8.60 -2.08 -10.58
N ILE A 34 7.46 -1.50 -10.99
CA ILE A 34 6.18 -1.65 -10.29
C ILE A 34 5.78 -3.13 -10.22
N MET A 35 5.90 -3.87 -11.33
CA MET A 35 5.60 -5.30 -11.36
C MET A 35 6.53 -6.13 -10.48
N SER A 36 7.79 -5.71 -10.30
CA SER A 36 8.70 -6.33 -9.34
C SER A 36 8.18 -6.18 -7.89
N VAL A 37 7.72 -4.98 -7.51
CA VAL A 37 7.11 -4.73 -6.18
C VAL A 37 5.83 -5.54 -6.00
N ILE A 38 4.97 -5.59 -7.02
CA ILE A 38 3.73 -6.38 -7.00
C ILE A 38 4.04 -7.88 -6.85
N LYS A 39 5.05 -8.40 -7.55
CA LYS A 39 5.51 -9.79 -7.43
C LYS A 39 5.92 -10.12 -5.99
N ASP A 40 6.66 -9.24 -5.34
CA ASP A 40 7.02 -9.37 -3.93
C ASP A 40 5.78 -9.38 -3.01
N GLY A 41 4.76 -8.60 -3.35
CA GLY A 41 3.47 -8.60 -2.67
C GLY A 41 2.73 -9.93 -2.84
N LYS A 42 2.66 -10.45 -4.06
CA LYS A 42 2.07 -11.76 -4.38
C LYS A 42 2.73 -12.89 -3.61
N GLU A 43 4.06 -12.94 -3.65
CA GLU A 43 4.83 -13.96 -2.92
C GLU A 43 4.61 -13.88 -1.41
N PHE A 44 4.54 -12.67 -0.87
CA PHE A 44 4.26 -12.45 0.55
C PHE A 44 2.88 -12.97 0.98
N LEU A 45 1.84 -12.76 0.17
CA LEU A 45 0.49 -13.30 0.40
C LEU A 45 0.49 -14.82 0.29
N LYS A 46 1.14 -15.38 -0.73
CA LYS A 46 1.29 -16.82 -0.94
C LYS A 46 1.93 -17.53 0.25
N GLN A 47 3.01 -16.96 0.80
CA GLN A 47 3.71 -17.52 1.97
C GLN A 47 2.84 -17.57 3.23
N GLN A 48 1.80 -16.75 3.30
CA GLN A 48 0.80 -16.74 4.36
C GLN A 48 -0.42 -17.63 4.06
N GLY A 49 -0.45 -18.33 2.92
CA GLY A 49 -1.60 -19.12 2.48
C GLY A 49 -2.81 -18.29 2.04
N ILE A 50 -2.61 -16.99 1.73
CA ILE A 50 -3.70 -16.08 1.38
C ILE A 50 -3.94 -16.11 -0.11
N ASN A 51 -5.16 -16.47 -0.52
CA ASN A 51 -5.59 -16.55 -1.91
C ASN A 51 -6.06 -15.18 -2.43
N GLN A 52 -5.16 -14.20 -2.40
CA GLN A 52 -5.33 -12.85 -2.95
C GLN A 52 -4.15 -12.56 -3.87
N TRP A 53 -4.41 -12.04 -5.09
CA TRP A 53 -3.41 -11.74 -6.12
C TRP A 53 -2.71 -12.97 -6.72
N GLN A 54 -3.24 -14.18 -6.52
CA GLN A 54 -2.54 -15.40 -6.91
C GLN A 54 -2.83 -15.83 -8.35
N HIS A 55 -3.92 -15.34 -8.94
CA HIS A 55 -4.41 -15.83 -10.22
C HIS A 55 -4.44 -14.73 -11.29
N GLY A 56 -3.30 -14.07 -11.54
CA GLY A 56 -3.09 -13.14 -12.64
C GLY A 56 -3.15 -11.66 -12.27
N SER A 57 -4.24 -11.20 -11.65
CA SER A 57 -4.36 -9.79 -11.24
C SER A 57 -3.78 -9.56 -9.82
N PRO A 58 -3.13 -8.42 -9.57
CA PRO A 58 -2.76 -7.40 -10.55
C PRO A 58 -1.64 -7.88 -11.50
N GLY A 59 -1.76 -7.57 -12.78
CA GLY A 59 -0.78 -7.87 -13.83
C GLY A 59 -0.33 -6.61 -14.57
N CYS A 60 0.52 -6.74 -15.60
CA CYS A 60 1.01 -5.61 -16.39
C CYS A 60 -0.13 -4.76 -16.95
N SER A 61 -1.18 -5.39 -17.52
CA SER A 61 -2.33 -4.69 -18.08
C SER A 61 -3.12 -3.88 -17.04
N ASP A 62 -3.15 -4.34 -15.77
CA ASP A 62 -3.80 -3.58 -14.70
C ASP A 62 -2.97 -2.32 -14.38
N VAL A 63 -1.63 -2.46 -14.29
CA VAL A 63 -0.72 -1.34 -14.03
C VAL A 63 -0.72 -0.34 -15.18
N GLU A 64 -0.68 -0.80 -16.43
CA GLU A 64 -0.78 0.04 -17.62
C GLU A 64 -2.06 0.87 -17.62
N ASN A 65 -3.20 0.24 -17.27
CA ASN A 65 -4.47 0.92 -17.17
C ASN A 65 -4.47 1.96 -16.03
N ASP A 66 -3.91 1.63 -14.86
CA ASP A 66 -3.81 2.56 -13.74
C ASP A 66 -2.93 3.77 -14.09
N ILE A 67 -1.82 3.56 -14.80
CA ILE A 67 -0.96 4.65 -15.29
C ILE A 67 -1.72 5.53 -16.29
N LYS A 68 -2.42 4.92 -17.25
CA LYS A 68 -3.25 5.63 -18.23
C LYS A 68 -4.35 6.49 -17.58
N GLN A 69 -4.89 6.01 -16.47
CA GLN A 69 -5.90 6.73 -15.68
C GLN A 69 -5.30 7.68 -14.64
N GLU A 70 -3.97 7.82 -14.59
CA GLU A 70 -3.22 8.63 -13.62
C GLU A 70 -3.49 8.25 -12.15
N THR A 71 -3.87 6.99 -11.88
CA THR A 71 -4.15 6.47 -10.54
C THR A 71 -3.01 5.62 -9.96
N SER A 72 -1.99 5.27 -10.77
CA SER A 72 -0.82 4.55 -10.30
C SER A 72 0.20 5.50 -9.66
N TYR A 73 0.66 5.15 -8.46
CA TYR A 73 1.67 5.89 -7.71
C TYR A 73 2.81 4.97 -7.31
N VAL A 74 4.02 5.51 -7.30
CA VAL A 74 5.23 4.83 -6.81
C VAL A 74 5.79 5.57 -5.60
N TYR A 75 6.41 4.80 -4.73
CA TYR A 75 7.18 5.30 -3.60
C TYR A 75 8.66 5.07 -3.91
N GLU A 76 9.37 6.16 -4.15
CA GLU A 76 10.76 6.18 -4.59
C GLU A 76 11.69 6.53 -3.43
N LEU A 77 12.80 5.83 -3.30
CA LEU A 77 13.88 6.09 -2.36
C LEU A 77 15.20 6.18 -3.13
N ASP A 78 15.83 7.34 -3.16
CA ASP A 78 17.11 7.58 -3.84
C ASP A 78 17.15 7.13 -5.32
N GLY A 79 16.02 7.29 -6.03
CA GLY A 79 15.86 6.89 -7.44
C GLY A 79 15.44 5.44 -7.65
N GLU A 80 15.25 4.64 -6.60
CA GLU A 80 14.74 3.28 -6.69
C GLU A 80 13.27 3.22 -6.27
N ILE A 81 12.42 2.54 -7.03
CA ILE A 81 11.03 2.27 -6.68
C ILE A 81 10.99 1.17 -5.62
N VAL A 82 10.60 1.55 -4.39
CA VAL A 82 10.54 0.68 -3.22
C VAL A 82 9.12 0.32 -2.81
N GLY A 83 8.12 0.98 -3.39
CA GLY A 83 6.71 0.73 -3.12
C GLY A 83 5.80 1.16 -4.26
N THR A 84 4.59 0.65 -4.28
CA THR A 84 3.54 1.03 -5.23
C THR A 84 2.17 1.06 -4.56
N ALA A 85 1.28 1.92 -5.05
CA ALA A 85 -0.14 1.97 -4.70
C ALA A 85 -0.96 2.48 -5.89
N MET A 86 -2.21 2.04 -5.99
CA MET A 86 -3.21 2.68 -6.84
C MET A 86 -4.07 3.57 -5.93
N LEU A 87 -4.15 4.85 -6.25
CA LEU A 87 -4.94 5.87 -5.54
C LEU A 87 -6.04 6.38 -6.45
N ASN A 88 -7.30 6.23 -6.04
CA ASN A 88 -8.45 6.65 -6.85
C ASN A 88 -9.50 7.36 -5.97
N ALA A 89 -10.28 8.25 -6.59
CA ALA A 89 -11.38 8.96 -5.93
C ALA A 89 -12.72 8.19 -5.98
N TYR A 90 -12.74 6.99 -6.55
CA TYR A 90 -13.96 6.21 -6.75
C TYR A 90 -13.65 4.71 -6.84
N ASP A 91 -14.53 3.89 -6.25
CA ASP A 91 -14.52 2.44 -6.42
C ASP A 91 -15.94 1.89 -6.55
N ALA A 92 -16.23 1.25 -7.69
CA ALA A 92 -17.55 0.72 -8.01
C ALA A 92 -18.01 -0.42 -7.08
N ASP A 93 -17.07 -1.18 -6.49
CA ASP A 93 -17.42 -2.22 -5.54
C ASP A 93 -17.74 -1.64 -4.17
N TYR A 94 -17.04 -0.58 -3.75
CA TYR A 94 -17.32 0.10 -2.49
C TYR A 94 -18.68 0.81 -2.49
N GLU A 95 -19.11 1.35 -3.64
CA GLU A 95 -20.42 1.99 -3.80
C GLU A 95 -21.61 1.02 -3.64
N LYS A 96 -21.37 -0.29 -3.71
CA LYS A 96 -22.41 -1.31 -3.44
C LYS A 96 -22.75 -1.44 -1.95
N TYR A 97 -21.95 -0.84 -1.06
CA TYR A 97 -22.05 -0.95 0.39
C TYR A 97 -22.22 0.42 1.08
N PRO A 98 -23.22 1.22 0.71
CA PRO A 98 -23.36 2.60 1.19
C PRO A 98 -23.62 2.71 2.72
N THR A 99 -23.99 1.60 3.37
CA THR A 99 -24.24 1.55 4.83
C THR A 99 -23.01 1.18 5.64
N ILE A 100 -21.94 0.65 4.99
CA ILE A 100 -20.68 0.28 5.65
C ILE A 100 -19.78 1.51 5.80
N TRP A 101 -19.70 2.33 4.75
CA TRP A 101 -18.84 3.50 4.69
C TRP A 101 -19.48 4.71 5.38
N THR A 102 -18.67 5.52 6.04
CA THR A 102 -19.14 6.83 6.54
C THR A 102 -19.52 7.70 5.34
N LYS A 103 -20.71 8.34 5.42
CA LYS A 103 -21.17 9.26 4.38
C LYS A 103 -20.28 10.49 4.34
N CYS A 104 -19.75 10.82 3.17
CA CYS A 104 -18.84 11.94 2.92
C CYS A 104 -19.03 12.48 1.49
N ASN A 105 -18.46 13.66 1.22
CA ASN A 105 -18.52 14.26 -0.12
C ASN A 105 -17.45 13.67 -1.05
N ASN A 106 -16.28 13.30 -0.48
CA ASN A 106 -15.17 12.71 -1.23
C ASN A 106 -14.37 11.74 -0.37
N TYR A 107 -13.72 10.80 -1.02
CA TYR A 107 -12.80 9.86 -0.39
C TYR A 107 -11.69 9.45 -1.34
N LEU A 108 -10.62 8.92 -0.79
CA LEU A 108 -9.51 8.32 -1.52
C LEU A 108 -9.52 6.81 -1.28
N VAL A 109 -9.47 6.02 -2.34
CA VAL A 109 -9.30 4.56 -2.25
C VAL A 109 -7.84 4.21 -2.46
N ILE A 110 -7.34 3.30 -1.63
CA ILE A 110 -6.01 2.70 -1.80
C ILE A 110 -6.18 1.24 -2.25
N HIS A 111 -5.66 0.92 -3.42
CA HIS A 111 -5.48 -0.45 -3.89
C HIS A 111 -4.02 -0.74 -4.21
N ARG A 112 -3.69 -2.01 -4.36
CA ARG A 112 -2.35 -2.49 -4.78
C ARG A 112 -1.19 -1.94 -3.94
N LEU A 113 -1.46 -1.62 -2.66
CA LEU A 113 -0.42 -1.16 -1.73
C LEU A 113 0.58 -2.28 -1.48
N ALA A 114 1.82 -2.06 -1.87
CA ALA A 114 2.91 -3.00 -1.65
C ALA A 114 4.24 -2.29 -1.43
N VAL A 115 5.13 -2.95 -0.68
CA VAL A 115 6.52 -2.51 -0.45
C VAL A 115 7.45 -3.66 -0.85
N LYS A 116 8.50 -3.34 -1.57
CA LYS A 116 9.54 -4.25 -2.04
C LYS A 116 10.13 -5.03 -0.86
N LYS A 117 10.41 -6.31 -1.06
CA LYS A 117 10.77 -7.26 0.00
C LYS A 117 11.95 -6.77 0.86
N GLU A 118 12.98 -6.24 0.22
CA GLU A 118 14.22 -5.77 0.88
C GLU A 118 13.98 -4.58 1.82
N TYR A 119 12.91 -3.81 1.61
CA TYR A 119 12.58 -2.60 2.35
C TYR A 119 11.51 -2.80 3.43
N ARG A 120 10.99 -4.03 3.58
CA ARG A 120 10.03 -4.36 4.64
C ARG A 120 10.70 -4.32 6.02
N SER A 121 9.91 -4.09 7.04
CA SER A 121 10.36 -4.01 8.45
C SER A 121 11.41 -2.91 8.73
N GLN A 122 11.62 -1.98 7.80
CA GLN A 122 12.53 -0.83 7.93
C GLN A 122 11.77 0.51 8.09
N GLY A 123 10.48 0.46 8.35
CA GLY A 123 9.63 1.66 8.51
C GLY A 123 9.15 2.27 7.18
N ILE A 124 9.60 1.76 6.02
CA ILE A 124 9.24 2.31 4.70
C ILE A 124 7.72 2.29 4.49
N GLY A 125 7.04 1.18 4.82
CA GLY A 125 5.58 1.12 4.71
C GLY A 125 4.87 2.19 5.54
N HIS A 126 5.36 2.48 6.74
CA HIS A 126 4.78 3.53 7.60
C HIS A 126 4.97 4.93 7.00
N LYS A 127 6.17 5.23 6.49
CA LYS A 127 6.43 6.50 5.79
C LYS A 127 5.53 6.63 4.55
N PHE A 128 5.41 5.55 3.77
CA PHE A 128 4.56 5.52 2.57
C PHE A 128 3.09 5.84 2.91
N MET A 129 2.53 5.21 3.96
CA MET A 129 1.15 5.53 4.39
C MET A 129 1.02 6.98 4.88
N ASN A 130 2.00 7.49 5.63
CA ASN A 130 1.99 8.88 6.07
C ASN A 130 1.99 9.87 4.89
N ASP A 131 2.76 9.58 3.83
CA ASP A 131 2.80 10.42 2.64
C ASP A 131 1.49 10.32 1.83
N ILE A 132 0.83 9.15 1.80
CA ILE A 132 -0.53 9.01 1.23
C ILE A 132 -1.55 9.82 2.07
N ILE A 133 -1.45 9.81 3.39
CA ILE A 133 -2.31 10.61 4.27
C ILE A 133 -2.07 12.10 4.05
N LEU A 134 -0.82 12.52 3.91
CA LEU A 134 -0.48 13.90 3.59
C LEU A 134 -1.05 14.31 2.23
N PHE A 135 -0.87 13.48 1.22
CA PHE A 135 -1.47 13.67 -0.11
C PHE A 135 -3.00 13.83 -0.03
N ALA A 136 -3.68 13.01 0.77
CA ALA A 136 -5.13 13.11 0.98
C ALA A 136 -5.52 14.45 1.64
N LYS A 137 -4.76 14.91 2.65
CA LYS A 137 -4.98 16.22 3.30
C LYS A 137 -4.82 17.38 2.32
N GLU A 138 -3.75 17.38 1.53
CA GLU A 138 -3.44 18.42 0.54
C GLU A 138 -4.50 18.50 -0.57
N ASN A 139 -5.20 17.38 -0.84
CA ASN A 139 -6.30 17.31 -1.81
C ASN A 139 -7.70 17.41 -1.17
N SER A 140 -7.79 17.84 0.11
CA SER A 140 -9.05 18.04 0.85
C SER A 140 -9.95 16.79 0.86
N VAL A 141 -9.35 15.60 0.92
CA VAL A 141 -10.05 14.32 1.04
C VAL A 141 -10.59 14.17 2.47
N GLU A 142 -11.85 13.74 2.61
CA GLU A 142 -12.46 13.55 3.95
C GLU A 142 -12.14 12.18 4.55
N TYR A 143 -12.06 11.13 3.71
CA TYR A 143 -11.80 9.76 4.16
C TYR A 143 -10.85 9.02 3.21
N ILE A 144 -9.96 8.21 3.77
CA ILE A 144 -9.25 7.17 3.03
C ILE A 144 -9.92 5.83 3.28
N ARG A 145 -10.18 5.06 2.22
CA ARG A 145 -10.78 3.73 2.24
C ARG A 145 -9.82 2.71 1.65
N ILE A 146 -9.75 1.54 2.28
CA ILE A 146 -8.92 0.43 1.85
C ILE A 146 -9.57 -0.88 2.29
N ASP A 147 -9.29 -1.96 1.59
CA ASP A 147 -9.69 -3.30 1.96
C ASP A 147 -8.52 -4.27 2.00
N THR A 148 -8.68 -5.37 2.69
CA THR A 148 -7.72 -6.49 2.67
C THR A 148 -8.40 -7.82 2.94
N HIS A 149 -7.74 -8.91 2.55
CA HIS A 149 -8.20 -10.26 2.89
C HIS A 149 -8.27 -10.45 4.42
N LYS A 150 -9.32 -11.13 4.91
CA LYS A 150 -9.55 -11.35 6.35
C LYS A 150 -8.36 -12.00 7.07
N ASP A 151 -7.66 -12.91 6.39
CA ASP A 151 -6.53 -13.65 6.94
C ASP A 151 -5.20 -12.88 6.81
N ASN A 152 -5.19 -11.70 6.19
CA ASN A 152 -4.01 -10.85 6.10
C ASN A 152 -3.77 -10.10 7.41
N VAL A 153 -3.46 -10.85 8.47
CA VAL A 153 -3.28 -10.32 9.84
C VAL A 153 -2.21 -9.23 9.90
N ILE A 154 -1.20 -9.29 9.03
CA ILE A 154 -0.10 -8.32 9.00
C ILE A 154 -0.61 -6.96 8.54
N ILE A 155 -1.34 -6.91 7.42
CA ILE A 155 -1.92 -5.65 6.92
C ILE A 155 -3.03 -5.15 7.86
N ARG A 156 -3.88 -6.02 8.40
CA ARG A 156 -4.90 -5.63 9.38
C ARG A 156 -4.29 -4.93 10.61
N LYS A 157 -3.22 -5.51 11.18
CA LYS A 157 -2.47 -4.87 12.28
C LYS A 157 -1.80 -3.56 11.85
N TYR A 158 -1.28 -3.51 10.63
CA TYR A 158 -0.67 -2.31 10.08
C TYR A 158 -1.70 -1.19 9.92
N LEU A 159 -2.89 -1.47 9.38
CA LEU A 159 -3.98 -0.49 9.23
C LEU A 159 -4.44 0.03 10.59
N SER A 160 -4.66 -0.87 11.56
CA SER A 160 -5.02 -0.48 12.93
C SER A 160 -3.97 0.44 13.59
N LYS A 161 -2.67 0.17 13.38
CA LYS A 161 -1.57 1.02 13.89
C LYS A 161 -1.51 2.40 13.22
N ASN A 162 -2.07 2.53 12.02
CA ASN A 162 -2.20 3.79 11.29
C ASN A 162 -3.60 4.43 11.48
N ASN A 163 -4.32 4.06 12.56
CA ASN A 163 -5.60 4.60 12.96
C ASN A 163 -6.76 4.35 11.97
N PHE A 164 -6.63 3.39 11.06
CA PHE A 164 -7.75 2.95 10.26
C PHE A 164 -8.75 2.19 11.13
N LYS A 165 -10.01 2.57 11.05
CA LYS A 165 -11.11 1.87 11.67
C LYS A 165 -11.51 0.68 10.82
N GLU A 166 -11.53 -0.50 11.42
CA GLU A 166 -12.12 -1.70 10.81
C GLU A 166 -13.63 -1.53 10.76
N LEU A 167 -14.24 -1.83 9.62
CA LEU A 167 -15.68 -1.71 9.41
C LEU A 167 -16.31 -3.11 9.34
N ASP A 168 -16.68 -3.58 8.15
CA ASP A 168 -17.39 -4.83 7.93
C ASP A 168 -16.83 -5.57 6.72
N GLU A 169 -17.35 -6.78 6.46
CA GLU A 169 -16.98 -7.56 5.30
C GLU A 169 -17.67 -7.02 4.04
N ILE A 170 -16.89 -6.93 2.96
CA ILE A 170 -17.35 -6.59 1.62
C ILE A 170 -16.89 -7.66 0.63
N LYS A 171 -17.53 -7.72 -0.53
CA LYS A 171 -17.18 -8.65 -1.61
C LYS A 171 -16.86 -7.89 -2.88
N LEU A 172 -15.65 -8.10 -3.40
CA LEU A 172 -15.19 -7.44 -4.62
C LEU A 172 -15.61 -8.20 -5.88
N SER A 173 -15.84 -7.45 -6.97
CA SER A 173 -16.06 -7.98 -8.32
C SER A 173 -14.72 -8.30 -8.99
N ILE A 174 -13.99 -9.29 -8.49
CA ILE A 174 -12.69 -9.68 -9.04
C ILE A 174 -12.92 -10.42 -10.37
N LYS A 175 -12.25 -9.98 -11.45
CA LYS A 175 -12.36 -10.58 -12.79
C LYS A 175 -12.01 -12.06 -12.81
N ASN A 176 -11.03 -12.47 -11.99
CA ASN A 176 -10.65 -13.86 -11.84
C ASN A 176 -11.45 -14.53 -10.72
N SER A 177 -12.15 -15.61 -11.03
CA SER A 177 -12.99 -16.32 -10.07
C SER A 177 -12.20 -17.19 -9.09
N LEU A 178 -10.89 -17.36 -9.28
CA LEU A 178 -10.04 -18.23 -8.47
C LEU A 178 -9.46 -17.55 -7.23
N ASP A 179 -9.34 -16.22 -7.23
CA ASP A 179 -8.97 -15.47 -6.01
C ASP A 179 -10.19 -15.27 -5.11
N ASP A 180 -9.96 -15.29 -3.80
CA ASP A 180 -11.00 -14.99 -2.81
C ASP A 180 -11.49 -13.55 -2.98
N LYS A 181 -12.79 -13.34 -2.86
CA LYS A 181 -13.45 -12.05 -3.11
C LYS A 181 -13.80 -11.30 -1.85
N GLU A 182 -13.88 -12.01 -0.73
CA GLU A 182 -14.24 -11.48 0.58
C GLU A 182 -13.08 -10.62 1.13
N ARG A 183 -13.41 -9.43 1.61
CA ARG A 183 -12.46 -8.45 2.17
C ARG A 183 -13.02 -7.82 3.43
N ILE A 184 -12.15 -7.43 4.32
CA ILE A 184 -12.50 -6.55 5.44
C ILE A 184 -12.21 -5.11 5.01
N ALA A 185 -13.23 -4.27 5.11
CA ALA A 185 -13.19 -2.85 4.79
C ALA A 185 -12.60 -2.04 5.96
N TYR A 186 -11.83 -1.02 5.62
CA TYR A 186 -11.23 -0.09 6.57
C TYR A 186 -11.38 1.34 6.08
N GLU A 187 -11.62 2.29 6.98
CA GLU A 187 -11.58 3.71 6.67
C GLU A 187 -10.76 4.51 7.68
N LEU A 188 -10.17 5.59 7.23
CA LEU A 188 -9.48 6.59 8.04
C LEU A 188 -10.09 7.96 7.76
N LYS A 189 -10.57 8.64 8.78
CA LYS A 189 -10.97 10.05 8.69
C LYS A 189 -9.73 10.93 8.61
N ILE A 190 -9.71 11.85 7.68
CA ILE A 190 -8.64 12.84 7.50
C ILE A 190 -9.00 14.11 8.29
N GLU A 191 -8.09 14.56 9.14
CA GLU A 191 -8.21 15.74 9.99
C GLU A 191 -7.33 16.88 9.50
#